data_c3d308643b27ddd376304191e19f9b15
#
_entry.id   c3d308643b27ddd376304191e19f9b15
#
_cell.length_a   1.000
_cell.length_b   1.000
_cell.length_c   1.000
_cell.angle_alpha   90.00
_cell.angle_beta   90.00
_cell.angle_gamma   90.00
#
_symmetry.space_group_name_H-M   'P 1'
#
loop_
_entity.id
_entity.type
_entity.pdbx_description
1 polymer ?
#
loop_
_entity_poly.entity_id
_entity_poly.type
_entity_poly.pdbx_seq_one_letter_code
_entity_poly.pdbx_strand_id
1 'polypeptide(L)'
;MEWSLLFFFNSALLGVGLAMDAFSVSMANGLHDPRMSRRRGVQVAGTFAVFQAAMPMLGWVCVHTIVELFSSFETLIPWIALILLGYIGGKMLLEGIKGEETEEAAELSAGALFMQGVATSIDALSVGFTISEYGWFMALVCSLIIAVVTFFICAAGLSIGKKFGTKLSGKASVLGGVILIGSGLEIFISGIMG
;
A
#
# COMPACT_ATOMS: atom_id res chain seq x y z
N MET A 1 -12.03 13.42 -23.32
CA MET A 1 -12.18 14.07 -21.99
C MET A 1 -11.26 15.27 -21.93
N GLU A 2 -11.74 16.38 -21.37
CA GLU A 2 -10.97 17.63 -21.30
C GLU A 2 -10.32 17.79 -19.92
N TRP A 3 -9.24 18.57 -19.85
CA TRP A 3 -8.57 18.97 -18.62
C TRP A 3 -9.51 19.86 -17.79
N SER A 4 -10.27 19.28 -16.90
CA SER A 4 -11.24 19.96 -16.06
C SER A 4 -10.83 19.91 -14.59
N LEU A 5 -11.31 20.87 -13.80
CA LEU A 5 -11.12 20.81 -12.34
C LEU A 5 -11.66 19.51 -11.74
N LEU A 6 -12.73 18.97 -12.34
CA LEU A 6 -13.33 17.71 -11.95
C LEU A 6 -12.36 16.52 -12.14
N PHE A 7 -11.56 16.52 -13.21
CA PHE A 7 -10.52 15.49 -13.43
C PHE A 7 -9.51 15.47 -12.29
N PHE A 8 -8.99 16.63 -11.89
CA PHE A 8 -8.03 16.70 -10.78
C PHE A 8 -8.64 16.28 -9.45
N PHE A 9 -9.88 16.70 -9.19
CA PHE A 9 -10.60 16.33 -7.97
C PHE A 9 -10.86 14.82 -7.92
N ASN A 10 -11.36 14.21 -9.00
CA ASN A 10 -11.61 12.78 -9.08
C ASN A 10 -10.31 11.97 -8.96
N SER A 11 -9.22 12.41 -9.61
CA SER A 11 -7.91 11.76 -9.48
C SER A 11 -7.39 11.81 -8.04
N ALA A 12 -7.57 12.94 -7.35
CA ALA A 12 -7.20 13.06 -5.94
C ALA A 12 -8.07 12.17 -5.03
N LEU A 13 -9.37 12.10 -5.30
CA LEU A 13 -10.31 11.25 -4.55
C LEU A 13 -9.98 9.77 -4.73
N LEU A 14 -9.66 9.33 -5.96
CA LEU A 14 -9.14 7.99 -6.23
C LEU A 14 -7.86 7.73 -5.43
N GLY A 15 -6.93 8.70 -5.43
CA GLY A 15 -5.70 8.61 -4.66
C GLY A 15 -5.94 8.43 -3.15
N VAL A 16 -6.93 9.11 -2.58
CA VAL A 16 -7.30 8.96 -1.17
C VAL A 16 -7.86 7.55 -0.91
N GLY A 17 -8.78 7.06 -1.76
CA GLY A 17 -9.35 5.72 -1.64
C GLY A 17 -8.27 4.64 -1.66
N LEU A 18 -7.44 4.64 -2.71
CA LEU A 18 -6.37 3.68 -2.92
C LEU A 18 -5.26 3.74 -1.84
N ALA A 19 -5.05 4.90 -1.22
CA ALA A 19 -4.01 5.05 -0.21
C ALA A 19 -4.38 4.46 1.16
N MET A 20 -5.62 3.99 1.39
CA MET A 20 -6.05 3.53 2.72
C MET A 20 -5.31 2.28 3.17
N ASP A 21 -5.11 1.30 2.28
CA ASP A 21 -4.34 0.10 2.59
C ASP A 21 -2.88 0.43 2.87
N ALA A 22 -2.27 1.24 2.01
CA ALA A 22 -0.91 1.70 2.20
C ALA A 22 -0.74 2.57 3.47
N PHE A 23 -1.75 3.32 3.87
CA PHE A 23 -1.80 4.05 5.15
C PHE A 23 -1.75 3.09 6.34
N SER A 24 -2.60 2.05 6.33
CA SER A 24 -2.66 1.06 7.40
C SER A 24 -1.33 0.33 7.57
N VAL A 25 -0.74 -0.10 6.45
CA VAL A 25 0.58 -0.75 6.43
C VAL A 25 1.69 0.22 6.87
N SER A 26 1.65 1.48 6.42
CA SER A 26 2.60 2.51 6.85
C SER A 26 2.51 2.77 8.36
N MET A 27 1.30 2.80 8.90
CA MET A 27 1.08 2.95 10.35
C MET A 27 1.66 1.75 11.11
N ALA A 28 1.45 0.52 10.61
CA ALA A 28 2.04 -0.69 11.20
C ALA A 28 3.57 -0.63 11.19
N ASN A 29 4.19 -0.21 10.08
CA ASN A 29 5.63 -0.03 9.99
C ASN A 29 6.16 1.04 10.97
N GLY A 30 5.41 2.14 11.14
CA GLY A 30 5.75 3.16 12.12
C GLY A 30 5.61 2.69 13.58
N LEU A 31 4.65 1.79 13.86
CA LEU A 31 4.50 1.13 15.16
C LEU A 31 5.66 0.18 15.44
N HIS A 32 6.05 -0.61 14.42
CA HIS A 32 7.12 -1.59 14.52
C HIS A 32 8.49 -0.94 14.75
N ASP A 33 8.80 0.15 14.01
CA ASP A 33 10.03 0.93 14.17
C ASP A 33 9.73 2.39 14.55
N PRO A 34 9.48 2.69 15.84
CA PRO A 34 9.22 4.05 16.28
C PRO A 34 10.42 4.99 16.13
N ARG A 35 11.65 4.44 16.07
CA ARG A 35 12.91 5.19 15.94
C ARG A 35 13.37 5.33 14.49
N MET A 36 12.58 4.85 13.52
CA MET A 36 12.86 4.94 12.09
C MET A 36 13.31 6.35 11.69
N SER A 37 14.44 6.44 11.00
CA SER A 37 14.97 7.71 10.53
C SER A 37 14.03 8.40 9.54
N ARG A 38 14.12 9.73 9.42
CA ARG A 38 13.32 10.47 8.44
C ARG A 38 13.58 10.00 7.01
N ARG A 39 14.85 9.72 6.67
CA ARG A 39 15.23 9.20 5.36
C ARG A 39 14.54 7.87 5.05
N ARG A 40 14.50 6.98 6.03
CA ARG A 40 13.82 5.68 5.89
C ARG A 40 12.31 5.84 5.75
N GLY A 41 11.70 6.74 6.52
CA GLY A 41 10.28 7.06 6.38
C GLY A 41 9.91 7.60 4.99
N VAL A 42 10.75 8.46 4.42
CA VAL A 42 10.57 8.94 3.03
C VAL A 42 10.73 7.79 2.02
N GLN A 43 11.66 6.86 2.24
CA GLN A 43 11.79 5.68 1.39
C GLN A 43 10.55 4.80 1.44
N VAL A 44 9.99 4.55 2.63
CA VAL A 44 8.77 3.74 2.80
C VAL A 44 7.59 4.40 2.10
N ALA A 45 7.30 5.67 2.40
CA ALA A 45 6.21 6.41 1.75
C ALA A 45 6.41 6.54 0.24
N GLY A 46 7.66 6.75 -0.20
CA GLY A 46 8.02 6.82 -1.62
C GLY A 46 7.81 5.50 -2.35
N THR A 47 8.14 4.37 -1.72
CA THR A 47 7.89 3.05 -2.30
C THR A 47 6.40 2.83 -2.55
N PHE A 48 5.54 3.08 -1.55
CA PHE A 48 4.09 2.97 -1.74
C PHE A 48 3.59 3.92 -2.83
N ALA A 49 4.06 5.17 -2.86
CA ALA A 49 3.68 6.13 -3.89
C ALA A 49 4.07 5.66 -5.31
N VAL A 50 5.26 5.08 -5.47
CA VAL A 50 5.72 4.54 -6.76
C VAL A 50 4.85 3.37 -7.21
N PHE A 51 4.53 2.45 -6.31
CA PHE A 51 3.63 1.34 -6.64
C PHE A 51 2.22 1.84 -6.99
N GLN A 52 1.70 2.80 -6.25
CA GLN A 52 0.39 3.40 -6.51
C GLN A 52 0.33 4.25 -7.81
N ALA A 53 1.48 4.68 -8.34
CA ALA A 53 1.53 5.26 -9.69
C ALA A 53 1.70 4.20 -10.77
N ALA A 54 2.55 3.20 -10.52
CA ALA A 54 2.89 2.19 -11.51
C ALA A 54 1.72 1.24 -11.82
N MET A 55 0.96 0.84 -10.80
CA MET A 55 -0.12 -0.14 -10.96
C MET A 55 -1.29 0.36 -11.84
N PRO A 56 -1.84 1.58 -11.68
CA PRO A 56 -2.85 2.08 -12.62
C PRO A 56 -2.33 2.17 -14.05
N MET A 57 -1.05 2.56 -14.22
CA MET A 57 -0.45 2.61 -15.55
C MET A 57 -0.26 1.22 -16.16
N LEU A 58 0.12 0.23 -15.35
CA LEU A 58 0.17 -1.17 -15.80
C LEU A 58 -1.22 -1.66 -16.18
N GLY A 59 -2.25 -1.41 -15.38
CA GLY A 59 -3.64 -1.72 -15.69
C GLY A 59 -4.10 -1.04 -16.99
N TRP A 60 -3.79 0.24 -17.17
CA TRP A 60 -4.09 0.97 -18.40
C TRP A 60 -3.42 0.32 -19.62
N VAL A 61 -2.13 -0.01 -19.55
CA VAL A 61 -1.40 -0.72 -20.61
C VAL A 61 -2.00 -2.09 -20.89
N CYS A 62 -2.35 -2.85 -19.84
CA CYS A 62 -2.96 -4.17 -19.99
C CYS A 62 -4.29 -4.11 -20.77
N VAL A 63 -5.16 -3.14 -20.45
CA VAL A 63 -6.42 -2.94 -21.17
C VAL A 63 -6.17 -2.66 -22.66
N HIS A 64 -5.14 -1.88 -23.00
CA HIS A 64 -4.85 -1.51 -24.38
C HIS A 64 -4.07 -2.57 -25.17
N THR A 65 -3.51 -3.56 -24.49
CA THR A 65 -2.65 -4.56 -25.12
C THR A 65 -3.21 -5.98 -25.08
N ILE A 66 -3.76 -6.44 -23.93
CA ILE A 66 -4.13 -7.84 -23.74
C ILE A 66 -5.27 -7.96 -22.69
N VAL A 67 -6.50 -7.75 -23.12
CA VAL A 67 -7.69 -7.84 -22.24
C VAL A 67 -7.89 -9.23 -21.63
N GLU A 68 -7.57 -10.30 -22.37
CA GLU A 68 -7.81 -11.69 -21.93
C GLU A 68 -6.86 -12.16 -20.82
N LEU A 69 -5.64 -11.65 -20.75
CA LEU A 69 -4.66 -12.10 -19.74
C LEU A 69 -4.95 -11.50 -18.36
N PHE A 70 -5.59 -10.35 -18.33
CA PHE A 70 -5.82 -9.59 -17.10
C PHE A 70 -6.91 -10.20 -16.21
N SER A 71 -8.00 -10.69 -16.80
CA SER A 71 -9.10 -11.30 -16.04
C SER A 71 -8.66 -12.54 -15.25
N SER A 72 -7.65 -13.26 -15.76
CA SER A 72 -7.08 -14.42 -15.05
C SER A 72 -6.18 -14.01 -13.87
N PHE A 73 -5.54 -12.84 -13.94
CA PHE A 73 -4.69 -12.32 -12.87
C PHE A 73 -5.51 -11.71 -11.71
N GLU A 74 -6.62 -11.08 -12.01
CA GLU A 74 -7.48 -10.40 -11.03
C GLU A 74 -7.95 -11.35 -9.93
N THR A 75 -8.23 -12.60 -10.26
CA THR A 75 -8.62 -13.64 -9.31
C THR A 75 -7.50 -14.06 -8.34
N LEU A 76 -6.23 -13.95 -8.74
CA LEU A 76 -5.07 -14.34 -7.92
C LEU A 76 -4.62 -13.24 -6.94
N ILE A 77 -4.96 -12.02 -7.24
CA ILE A 77 -4.57 -10.80 -6.53
C ILE A 77 -4.90 -10.83 -5.03
N PRO A 78 -6.16 -11.12 -4.61
CA PRO A 78 -6.53 -11.13 -3.19
C PRO A 78 -5.77 -12.21 -2.41
N TRP A 79 -5.49 -13.34 -3.04
CA TRP A 79 -4.71 -14.43 -2.44
C TRP A 79 -3.26 -14.04 -2.19
N ILE A 80 -2.64 -13.36 -3.16
CA ILE A 80 -1.25 -12.86 -3.04
C ILE A 80 -1.18 -11.85 -1.90
N ALA A 81 -2.09 -10.88 -1.82
CA ALA A 81 -2.13 -9.88 -0.76
C ALA A 81 -2.30 -10.54 0.62
N LEU A 82 -3.25 -11.48 0.77
CA LEU A 82 -3.48 -12.19 2.01
C LEU A 82 -2.23 -12.94 2.49
N ILE A 83 -1.57 -13.67 1.58
CA ILE A 83 -0.37 -14.46 1.91
C ILE A 83 0.77 -13.53 2.32
N LEU A 84 1.02 -12.45 1.56
CA LEU A 84 2.13 -11.53 1.83
C LEU A 84 1.94 -10.75 3.12
N LEU A 85 0.79 -10.11 3.31
CA LEU A 85 0.50 -9.33 4.52
C LEU A 85 0.30 -10.23 5.74
N GLY A 86 -0.29 -11.41 5.55
CA GLY A 86 -0.42 -12.43 6.57
C GLY A 86 0.95 -12.95 7.07
N TYR A 87 1.88 -13.20 6.16
CA TYR A 87 3.24 -13.62 6.50
C TYR A 87 4.01 -12.54 7.27
N ILE A 88 4.01 -11.29 6.76
CA ILE A 88 4.72 -10.18 7.40
C ILE A 88 4.08 -9.84 8.74
N GLY A 89 2.75 -9.74 8.80
CA GLY A 89 2.01 -9.45 10.03
C GLY A 89 2.15 -10.58 11.05
N GLY A 90 2.13 -11.84 10.61
CA GLY A 90 2.37 -13.00 11.47
C GLY A 90 3.76 -13.00 12.07
N LYS A 91 4.79 -12.66 11.30
CA LYS A 91 6.17 -12.50 11.78
C LYS A 91 6.25 -11.41 12.85
N MET A 92 5.67 -10.22 12.59
CA MET A 92 5.63 -9.13 13.58
C MET A 92 4.89 -9.51 14.87
N LEU A 93 3.79 -10.27 14.76
CA LEU A 93 3.08 -10.80 15.93
C LEU A 93 3.95 -11.72 16.77
N LEU A 94 4.62 -12.68 16.14
CA LEU A 94 5.49 -13.63 16.83
C LEU A 94 6.65 -12.94 17.53
N GLU A 95 7.30 -11.97 16.87
CA GLU A 95 8.39 -11.16 17.45
C GLU A 95 7.88 -10.34 18.64
N GLY A 96 6.71 -9.71 18.52
CA GLY A 96 6.11 -8.92 19.60
C GLY A 96 5.68 -9.75 20.81
N ILE A 97 5.22 -10.99 20.61
CA ILE A 97 4.82 -11.90 21.71
C ILE A 97 6.05 -12.50 22.41
N LYS A 98 7.10 -12.84 21.66
CA LYS A 98 8.33 -13.41 22.23
C LYS A 98 9.18 -12.39 22.96
N GLY A 99 8.94 -11.11 22.79
CA GLY A 99 9.74 -10.03 23.39
C GLY A 99 11.18 -9.97 22.85
N GLU A 100 11.44 -10.64 21.74
CA GLU A 100 12.72 -10.60 21.05
C GLU A 100 12.78 -9.32 20.20
N GLU A 101 13.03 -8.19 20.84
CA GLU A 101 13.51 -6.98 20.15
C GLU A 101 14.98 -7.21 19.77
N THR A 102 15.24 -8.04 18.77
CA THR A 102 16.53 -8.04 18.09
C THR A 102 16.62 -6.73 17.30
N GLU A 103 17.67 -5.95 17.54
CA GLU A 103 17.92 -4.69 16.81
C GLU A 103 17.93 -4.89 15.28
N GLU A 104 18.21 -6.12 14.81
CA GLU A 104 18.11 -6.52 13.39
C GLU A 104 16.66 -6.72 12.89
N ALA A 105 15.71 -7.04 13.78
CA ALA A 105 14.30 -7.23 13.39
C ALA A 105 13.54 -5.92 13.24
N ALA A 106 14.06 -4.81 13.83
CA ALA A 106 13.43 -3.50 13.76
C ALA A 106 13.54 -2.84 12.36
N GLU A 107 14.52 -3.25 11.53
CA GLU A 107 14.62 -2.70 10.19
C GLU A 107 13.76 -3.47 9.18
N LEU A 108 12.76 -2.77 8.66
CA LEU A 108 11.96 -3.26 7.53
C LEU A 108 12.88 -3.58 6.34
N SER A 109 13.03 -4.86 6.01
CA SER A 109 13.89 -5.25 4.88
C SER A 109 13.38 -4.67 3.56
N ALA A 110 14.28 -4.43 2.60
CA ALA A 110 13.89 -3.94 1.28
C ALA A 110 12.91 -4.89 0.58
N GLY A 111 13.07 -6.22 0.78
CA GLY A 111 12.16 -7.23 0.25
C GLY A 111 10.77 -7.16 0.89
N ALA A 112 10.69 -6.99 2.20
CA ALA A 112 9.40 -6.84 2.90
C ALA A 112 8.68 -5.56 2.45
N LEU A 113 9.41 -4.45 2.30
CA LEU A 113 8.85 -3.20 1.79
C LEU A 113 8.34 -3.33 0.35
N PHE A 114 9.08 -4.02 -0.51
CA PHE A 114 8.65 -4.31 -1.88
C PHE A 114 7.36 -5.14 -1.89
N MET A 115 7.31 -6.22 -1.10
CA MET A 115 6.12 -7.07 -0.98
C MET A 115 4.90 -6.30 -0.45
N GLN A 116 5.09 -5.45 0.55
CA GLN A 116 4.03 -4.57 1.05
C GLN A 116 3.55 -3.60 -0.03
N GLY A 117 4.47 -3.01 -0.79
CA GLY A 117 4.15 -2.11 -1.90
C GLY A 117 3.31 -2.80 -2.97
N VAL A 118 3.68 -4.01 -3.37
CA VAL A 118 2.88 -4.83 -4.30
C VAL A 118 1.51 -5.12 -3.69
N ALA A 119 1.45 -5.66 -2.48
CA ALA A 119 0.20 -6.10 -1.85
C ALA A 119 -0.83 -4.97 -1.70
N THR A 120 -0.37 -3.76 -1.33
CA THR A 120 -1.26 -2.60 -1.09
C THR A 120 -1.61 -1.78 -2.34
N SER A 121 -1.03 -2.10 -3.48
CA SER A 121 -1.28 -1.37 -4.74
C SER A 121 -1.99 -2.22 -5.81
N ILE A 122 -2.39 -3.40 -5.41
CA ILE A 122 -3.05 -4.36 -6.28
C ILE A 122 -4.43 -3.86 -6.75
N ASP A 123 -5.20 -3.24 -5.86
CA ASP A 123 -6.46 -2.57 -6.17
C ASP A 123 -6.26 -1.40 -7.16
N ALA A 124 -5.12 -0.72 -7.09
CA ALA A 124 -4.74 0.33 -8.03
C ALA A 124 -4.60 -0.17 -9.47
N LEU A 125 -4.32 -1.46 -9.67
CA LEU A 125 -4.30 -2.08 -10.98
C LEU A 125 -5.70 -2.02 -11.63
N SER A 126 -6.76 -2.30 -10.87
CA SER A 126 -8.16 -2.21 -11.32
C SER A 126 -8.56 -0.78 -11.70
N VAL A 127 -7.98 0.23 -11.07
CA VAL A 127 -8.18 1.64 -11.47
C VAL A 127 -7.67 1.91 -12.88
N GLY A 128 -6.66 1.17 -13.35
CA GLY A 128 -6.20 1.21 -14.73
C GLY A 128 -7.32 0.99 -15.75
N PHE A 129 -8.31 0.12 -15.44
CA PHE A 129 -9.51 -0.07 -16.25
C PHE A 129 -10.42 1.15 -16.21
N THR A 130 -10.64 1.72 -15.04
CA THR A 130 -11.48 2.91 -14.87
C THR A 130 -10.95 4.10 -15.65
N ILE A 131 -9.62 4.26 -15.70
CA ILE A 131 -8.96 5.32 -16.46
C ILE A 131 -8.57 4.91 -17.89
N SER A 132 -9.01 3.75 -18.38
CA SER A 132 -8.67 3.25 -19.71
C SER A 132 -9.17 4.15 -20.84
N GLU A 133 -10.28 4.87 -20.63
CA GLU A 133 -10.78 5.87 -21.57
C GLU A 133 -9.91 7.15 -21.64
N TYR A 134 -8.97 7.32 -20.69
CA TYR A 134 -8.06 8.46 -20.73
C TYR A 134 -6.95 8.21 -21.76
N GLY A 135 -6.60 9.25 -22.52
CA GLY A 135 -5.38 9.21 -23.32
C GLY A 135 -4.14 9.01 -22.41
N TRP A 136 -3.07 8.47 -22.97
CA TRP A 136 -1.82 8.16 -22.26
C TRP A 136 -1.37 9.25 -21.29
N PHE A 137 -1.38 10.51 -21.73
CA PHE A 137 -0.92 11.62 -20.92
C PHE A 137 -1.84 11.94 -19.74
N MET A 138 -3.16 11.82 -19.93
CA MET A 138 -4.13 12.00 -18.83
C MET A 138 -4.04 10.86 -17.82
N ALA A 139 -3.88 9.62 -18.27
CA ALA A 139 -3.68 8.46 -17.40
C ALA A 139 -2.40 8.62 -16.54
N LEU A 140 -1.31 9.10 -17.17
CA LEU A 140 -0.06 9.37 -16.47
C LEU A 140 -0.24 10.46 -15.40
N VAL A 141 -0.90 11.57 -15.72
CA VAL A 141 -1.15 12.66 -14.75
C VAL A 141 -2.05 12.19 -13.62
N CYS A 142 -3.10 11.42 -13.92
CA CYS A 142 -3.95 10.81 -12.90
C CYS A 142 -3.12 9.93 -11.94
N SER A 143 -2.29 9.04 -12.46
CA SER A 143 -1.41 8.16 -11.68
C SER A 143 -0.40 8.95 -10.83
N LEU A 144 0.14 10.05 -11.34
CA LEU A 144 1.04 10.91 -10.57
C LEU A 144 0.30 11.64 -9.42
N ILE A 145 -0.93 12.08 -9.62
CA ILE A 145 -1.75 12.66 -8.57
C ILE A 145 -2.01 11.62 -7.48
N ILE A 146 -2.38 10.39 -7.86
CA ILE A 146 -2.56 9.27 -6.93
C ILE A 146 -1.28 9.05 -6.11
N ALA A 147 -0.10 9.02 -6.76
CA ALA A 147 1.18 8.85 -6.09
C ALA A 147 1.46 9.95 -5.06
N VAL A 148 1.24 11.22 -5.41
CA VAL A 148 1.46 12.35 -4.51
C VAL A 148 0.54 12.27 -3.29
N VAL A 149 -0.74 11.98 -3.49
CA VAL A 149 -1.71 11.80 -2.41
C VAL A 149 -1.29 10.65 -1.51
N THR A 150 -0.95 9.50 -2.08
CA THR A 150 -0.48 8.32 -1.35
C THR A 150 0.76 8.62 -0.52
N PHE A 151 1.74 9.33 -1.08
CA PHE A 151 2.95 9.70 -0.36
C PHE A 151 2.65 10.45 0.94
N PHE A 152 1.80 11.48 0.87
CA PHE A 152 1.43 12.27 2.04
C PHE A 152 0.61 11.47 3.06
N ILE A 153 -0.31 10.64 2.59
CA ILE A 153 -1.13 9.78 3.45
C ILE A 153 -0.25 8.73 4.17
N CYS A 154 0.68 8.08 3.46
CA CYS A 154 1.63 7.12 4.04
C CYS A 154 2.58 7.80 5.02
N ALA A 155 3.09 9.00 4.71
CA ALA A 155 3.93 9.77 5.63
C ALA A 155 3.18 10.13 6.92
N ALA A 156 1.89 10.47 6.83
CA ALA A 156 1.02 10.68 7.98
C ALA A 156 0.84 9.38 8.78
N GLY A 157 0.55 8.25 8.11
CA GLY A 157 0.43 6.93 8.75
C GLY A 157 1.69 6.54 9.52
N LEU A 158 2.87 6.67 8.90
CA LEU A 158 4.16 6.45 9.56
C LEU A 158 4.35 7.34 10.79
N SER A 159 4.00 8.63 10.68
CA SER A 159 4.16 9.58 11.79
C SER A 159 3.24 9.24 12.97
N ILE A 160 2.00 8.85 12.67
CA ILE A 160 1.04 8.37 13.66
C ILE A 160 1.56 7.07 14.30
N GLY A 161 1.96 6.09 13.49
CA GLY A 161 2.50 4.82 13.97
C GLY A 161 3.70 5.01 14.90
N LYS A 162 4.67 5.84 14.54
CA LYS A 162 5.83 6.18 15.39
C LYS A 162 5.42 6.78 16.72
N LYS A 163 4.48 7.73 16.72
CA LYS A 163 4.01 8.40 17.95
C LYS A 163 3.33 7.42 18.90
N PHE A 164 2.56 6.51 18.38
CA PHE A 164 1.90 5.47 19.17
C PHE A 164 2.88 4.37 19.58
N GLY A 165 3.80 3.97 18.70
CA GLY A 165 4.81 2.95 18.97
C GLY A 165 5.70 3.32 20.16
N THR A 166 6.12 4.58 20.29
CA THR A 166 6.88 5.07 21.46
C THR A 166 6.10 5.01 22.77
N LYS A 167 4.76 5.04 22.72
CA LYS A 167 3.89 4.98 23.90
C LYS A 167 3.52 3.55 24.30
N LEU A 168 3.44 2.64 23.33
CA LEU A 168 2.97 1.27 23.56
C LEU A 168 4.05 0.31 24.05
N SER A 169 5.32 0.68 24.00
CA SER A 169 6.47 -0.06 24.55
C SER A 169 6.30 -1.60 24.49
N GLY A 170 6.98 -2.32 23.64
CA GLY A 170 6.91 -3.79 23.51
C GLY A 170 5.61 -4.39 22.90
N LYS A 171 4.49 -3.68 22.92
CA LYS A 171 3.22 -4.12 22.30
C LYS A 171 3.00 -3.53 20.90
N ALA A 172 3.88 -2.63 20.46
CA ALA A 172 3.74 -1.94 19.18
C ALA A 172 3.83 -2.91 17.98
N SER A 173 4.76 -3.86 18.04
CA SER A 173 4.92 -4.90 17.01
C SER A 173 3.71 -5.82 16.93
N VAL A 174 3.10 -6.16 18.06
CA VAL A 174 1.86 -6.94 18.11
C VAL A 174 0.74 -6.19 17.41
N LEU A 175 0.57 -4.89 17.72
CA LEU A 175 -0.47 -4.06 17.12
C LEU A 175 -0.23 -3.88 15.61
N GLY A 176 1.02 -3.63 15.19
CA GLY A 176 1.40 -3.55 13.78
C GLY A 176 1.09 -4.84 13.02
N GLY A 177 1.43 -6.00 13.61
CA GLY A 177 1.11 -7.30 13.03
C GLY A 177 -0.39 -7.55 12.86
N VAL A 178 -1.20 -7.16 13.86
CA VAL A 178 -2.68 -7.25 13.77
C VAL A 178 -3.21 -6.37 12.65
N ILE A 179 -2.70 -5.13 12.50
CA ILE A 179 -3.10 -4.23 11.42
C ILE A 179 -2.78 -4.84 10.05
N LEU A 180 -1.57 -5.39 9.86
CA LEU A 180 -1.18 -6.01 8.59
C LEU A 180 -2.03 -7.21 8.23
N ILE A 181 -2.32 -8.09 9.19
CA ILE A 181 -3.21 -9.24 8.97
C ILE A 181 -4.62 -8.76 8.66
N GLY A 182 -5.11 -7.75 9.37
CA GLY A 182 -6.42 -7.14 9.14
C GLY A 182 -6.53 -6.55 7.72
N SER A 183 -5.52 -5.80 7.28
CA SER A 183 -5.48 -5.26 5.91
C SER A 183 -5.43 -6.37 4.86
N GLY A 184 -4.64 -7.43 5.08
CA GLY A 184 -4.60 -8.57 4.17
C GLY A 184 -5.95 -9.29 4.05
N LEU A 185 -6.68 -9.43 5.17
CA LEU A 185 -8.03 -10.00 5.19
C LEU A 185 -9.04 -9.08 4.50
N GLU A 186 -8.96 -7.77 4.71
CA GLU A 186 -9.82 -6.78 4.06
C GLU A 186 -9.69 -6.82 2.55
N ILE A 187 -8.44 -6.78 2.03
CA ILE A 187 -8.15 -6.88 0.60
C ILE A 187 -8.68 -8.20 0.04
N PHE A 188 -8.50 -9.30 0.78
CA PHE A 188 -8.95 -10.62 0.36
C PHE A 188 -10.49 -10.70 0.26
N ILE A 189 -11.19 -10.23 1.29
CA ILE A 189 -12.66 -10.26 1.32
C ILE A 189 -13.23 -9.34 0.22
N SER A 190 -12.71 -8.12 0.09
CA SER A 190 -13.14 -7.18 -0.95
C SER A 190 -12.90 -7.71 -2.35
N GLY A 191 -11.77 -8.38 -2.59
CA GLY A 191 -11.44 -8.94 -3.90
C GLY A 191 -12.20 -10.21 -4.28
N ILE A 192 -12.82 -10.91 -3.32
CA ILE A 192 -13.65 -12.10 -3.62
C ILE A 192 -15.14 -11.75 -3.67
N MET A 193 -15.58 -10.77 -2.88
CA MET A 193 -17.00 -10.41 -2.76
C MET A 193 -17.41 -9.27 -3.70
N GLY A 194 -16.48 -8.55 -4.31
CA GLY A 194 -16.71 -7.50 -5.31
C GLY A 194 -16.58 -8.02 -6.70
#